data_7d12cb87970ccd214b45bad376e9ee6f
#
_entry.id   7d12cb87970ccd214b45bad376e9ee6f
#
_cell.length_a   1.000
_cell.length_b   1.000
_cell.length_c   1.000
_cell.angle_alpha   90.00
_cell.angle_beta   90.00
_cell.angle_gamma   90.00
#
_symmetry.space_group_name_H-M   'P 1'
#
loop_
_entity.id
_entity.type
_entity.pdbx_description
1 polymer ?
#
loop_
_entity_poly.entity_id
_entity_poly.type
_entity_poly.pdbx_seq_one_letter_code
_entity_poly.pdbx_strand_id
1 'polypeptide(L)'
;EALYCTQEYSFDPVLLREYYRQRVENEGNIQVFKPALVETARPDGADWKVSVRYHDRQILLCSPVVINATYAATNAINRLFGVRELDLTHEISEIAFITSRQFGERGLTVMDGAFGSIMPYGLSGLLSLSSVAYTHHKISYDRLPRFDCQQPDTDPACRPEAPGICTTCQRR
;
A
#
# COMPACT_ATOMS: atom_id res chain seq x y z
N GLU A 1 -27.35 -14.80 18.56
CA GLU A 1 -26.68 -14.40 17.32
C GLU A 1 -27.75 -14.04 16.28
N ALA A 2 -27.54 -12.97 15.54
CA ALA A 2 -28.45 -12.54 14.50
C ALA A 2 -27.68 -12.43 13.17
N LEU A 3 -28.35 -12.87 12.08
CA LEU A 3 -27.83 -12.70 10.71
C LEU A 3 -28.60 -11.57 10.05
N TYR A 4 -27.88 -10.58 9.55
CA TYR A 4 -28.42 -9.48 8.80
C TYR A 4 -28.02 -9.60 7.34
N CYS A 5 -28.94 -9.31 6.44
CA CYS A 5 -28.66 -9.21 5.01
C CYS A 5 -28.65 -7.73 4.63
N THR A 6 -27.53 -7.27 4.08
CA THR A 6 -27.35 -5.90 3.63
C THR A 6 -27.10 -5.86 2.13
N GLN A 7 -27.44 -4.75 1.49
CA GLN A 7 -27.08 -4.48 0.10
C GLN A 7 -25.83 -3.58 0.09
N GLU A 8 -24.68 -4.19 0.26
CA GLU A 8 -23.40 -3.49 0.12
C GLU A 8 -22.72 -3.95 -1.16
N TYR A 9 -22.17 -2.98 -1.88
CA TYR A 9 -21.45 -3.26 -3.11
C TYR A 9 -19.96 -3.25 -2.83
N SER A 10 -19.28 -4.33 -3.22
CA SER A 10 -17.83 -4.34 -3.33
C SER A 10 -17.43 -3.82 -4.71
N PHE A 11 -16.30 -3.13 -4.78
CA PHE A 11 -15.72 -2.71 -6.06
C PHE A 11 -14.56 -3.61 -6.44
N ASP A 12 -14.28 -3.71 -7.72
CA ASP A 12 -13.09 -4.38 -8.22
C ASP A 12 -11.91 -3.43 -8.16
N PRO A 13 -10.90 -3.68 -7.29
CA PRO A 13 -9.76 -2.80 -7.14
C PRO A 13 -8.87 -2.76 -8.39
N VAL A 14 -8.87 -3.84 -9.20
CA VAL A 14 -8.09 -3.89 -10.44
C VAL A 14 -8.73 -3.00 -11.49
N LEU A 15 -10.05 -3.07 -11.66
CA LEU A 15 -10.76 -2.19 -12.58
C LEU A 15 -10.68 -0.73 -12.16
N LEU A 16 -10.80 -0.44 -10.86
CA LEU A 16 -10.67 0.93 -10.34
C LEU A 16 -9.28 1.50 -10.60
N ARG A 17 -8.23 0.71 -10.32
CA ARG A 17 -6.85 1.09 -10.62
C ARG A 17 -6.65 1.36 -12.10
N GLU A 18 -7.17 0.50 -12.95
CA GLU A 18 -7.04 0.62 -14.41
C GLU A 18 -7.77 1.87 -14.92
N TYR A 19 -8.95 2.14 -14.42
CA TYR A 19 -9.71 3.34 -14.74
C TYR A 19 -8.91 4.62 -14.45
N TYR A 20 -8.35 4.73 -13.24
CA TYR A 20 -7.56 5.91 -12.89
C TYR A 20 -6.22 5.97 -13.63
N ARG A 21 -5.59 4.82 -13.90
CA ARG A 21 -4.36 4.76 -14.70
C ARG A 21 -4.60 5.34 -16.09
N GLN A 22 -5.66 4.92 -16.76
CA GLN A 22 -6.02 5.42 -18.08
C GLN A 22 -6.36 6.91 -18.05
N ARG A 23 -7.07 7.38 -17.05
CA ARG A 23 -7.34 8.81 -16.91
C ARG A 23 -6.07 9.63 -16.79
N VAL A 24 -5.16 9.20 -15.93
CA VAL A 24 -3.86 9.89 -15.73
C VAL A 24 -3.02 9.88 -17.02
N GLU A 25 -2.98 8.76 -17.72
CA GLU A 25 -2.21 8.62 -18.96
C GLU A 25 -2.80 9.44 -20.13
N ASN A 26 -4.11 9.66 -20.13
CA ASN A 26 -4.79 10.44 -21.16
C ASN A 26 -4.79 11.96 -20.89
N GLU A 27 -4.39 12.39 -19.69
CA GLU A 27 -4.29 13.81 -19.36
C GLU A 27 -2.99 14.39 -19.92
N GLY A 28 -3.10 15.28 -20.90
CA GLY A 28 -1.95 15.84 -21.61
C GLY A 28 -1.03 16.73 -20.76
N ASN A 29 -1.47 17.15 -19.57
CA ASN A 29 -0.72 17.97 -18.62
C ASN A 29 -0.12 17.17 -17.46
N ILE A 30 -0.22 15.84 -17.47
CA ILE A 30 0.34 14.95 -16.46
C ILE A 30 1.51 14.16 -17.05
N GLN A 31 2.64 14.18 -16.37
CA GLN A 31 3.79 13.31 -16.67
C GLN A 31 3.96 12.27 -15.57
N VAL A 32 4.07 11.00 -15.95
CA VAL A 32 4.25 9.89 -15.02
C VAL A 32 5.61 9.25 -15.20
N PHE A 33 6.39 9.21 -14.12
CA PHE A 33 7.70 8.58 -14.09
C PHE A 33 7.64 7.27 -13.31
N LYS A 34 7.81 6.14 -13.99
CA LYS A 34 7.84 4.79 -13.40
C LYS A 34 8.90 3.90 -14.08
N PRO A 35 9.75 3.24 -13.31
CA PRO A 35 9.99 3.38 -11.88
C PRO A 35 10.76 4.67 -11.57
N ALA A 36 10.44 5.31 -10.46
CA ALA A 36 11.13 6.52 -10.02
C ALA A 36 11.34 6.50 -8.50
N LEU A 37 12.49 6.99 -8.06
CA LEU A 37 12.84 7.11 -6.64
C LEU A 37 13.23 8.56 -6.33
N VAL A 38 12.57 9.17 -5.38
CA VAL A 38 12.95 10.47 -4.83
C VAL A 38 14.20 10.28 -3.96
N GLU A 39 15.30 10.95 -4.29
CA GLU A 39 16.56 10.81 -3.58
C GLU A 39 16.85 11.98 -2.65
N THR A 40 16.58 13.20 -3.10
CA THR A 40 16.78 14.40 -2.30
C THR A 40 15.70 15.44 -2.59
N ALA A 41 15.43 16.28 -1.60
CA ALA A 41 14.58 17.44 -1.77
C ALA A 41 15.19 18.63 -1.00
N ARG A 42 15.12 19.82 -1.57
CA ARG A 42 15.59 21.06 -0.92
C ARG A 42 14.74 22.25 -1.36
N PRO A 43 14.52 23.21 -0.50
CA PRO A 43 13.90 24.47 -0.89
C PRO A 43 14.82 25.26 -1.83
N ASP A 44 14.20 25.98 -2.76
CA ASP A 44 14.87 26.88 -3.70
C ASP A 44 13.98 28.10 -3.97
N GLY A 45 14.13 29.13 -3.14
CA GLY A 45 13.22 30.27 -3.15
C GLY A 45 11.80 29.88 -2.74
N ALA A 46 10.83 30.06 -3.64
CA ALA A 46 9.44 29.67 -3.43
C ALA A 46 9.15 28.23 -3.89
N ASP A 47 10.12 27.58 -4.51
CA ASP A 47 9.97 26.26 -5.08
C ASP A 47 10.71 25.19 -4.26
N TRP A 48 10.41 23.95 -4.57
CA TRP A 48 11.19 22.77 -4.18
C TRP A 48 12.01 22.27 -5.36
N LYS A 49 13.29 22.01 -5.14
CA LYS A 49 14.12 21.22 -6.04
C LYS A 49 14.17 19.78 -5.56
N VAL A 50 13.63 18.87 -6.35
CA VAL A 50 13.52 17.45 -6.05
C VAL A 50 14.36 16.66 -7.03
N SER A 51 15.35 15.93 -6.52
CA SER A 51 16.14 15.01 -7.33
C SER A 51 15.46 13.64 -7.33
N VAL A 52 15.22 13.13 -8.52
CA VAL A 52 14.54 11.85 -8.75
C VAL A 52 15.44 10.97 -9.61
N ARG A 53 15.70 9.76 -9.16
CA ARG A 53 16.30 8.73 -9.99
C ARG A 53 15.21 8.03 -10.80
N TYR A 54 15.32 8.15 -12.12
CA TYR A 54 14.41 7.55 -13.08
C TYR A 54 15.21 6.65 -14.02
N HIS A 55 15.04 5.34 -13.88
CA HIS A 55 15.97 4.35 -14.46
C HIS A 55 17.41 4.67 -14.03
N ASP A 56 18.33 4.77 -14.97
CA ASP A 56 19.76 5.05 -14.74
C ASP A 56 20.09 6.57 -14.82
N ARG A 57 19.07 7.43 -14.80
CA ARG A 57 19.23 8.88 -14.93
C ARG A 57 18.74 9.60 -13.71
N GLN A 58 19.43 10.67 -13.37
CA GLN A 58 18.95 11.63 -12.38
C GLN A 58 18.19 12.75 -13.09
N ILE A 59 16.97 13.03 -12.63
CA ILE A 59 16.12 14.12 -13.09
C ILE A 59 15.97 15.12 -11.96
N LEU A 60 16.06 16.38 -12.27
CA LEU A 60 15.76 17.46 -11.33
C LEU A 60 14.41 18.06 -11.68
N LEU A 61 13.49 17.99 -10.73
CA LEU A 61 12.16 18.59 -10.82
C LEU A 61 12.10 19.83 -9.93
N CYS A 62 11.43 20.87 -10.44
CA CYS A 62 11.17 22.10 -9.70
C CYS A 62 9.65 22.31 -9.62
N SER A 63 9.14 22.57 -8.42
CA SER A 63 7.71 22.81 -8.22
C SER A 63 7.45 23.60 -6.95
N PRO A 64 6.49 24.55 -6.96
CA PRO A 64 6.08 25.25 -5.74
C PRO A 64 5.29 24.37 -4.77
N VAL A 65 4.73 23.26 -5.25
CA VAL A 65 3.94 22.34 -4.43
C VAL A 65 4.38 20.91 -4.67
N VAL A 66 4.56 20.17 -3.59
CA VAL A 66 4.82 18.72 -3.62
C VAL A 66 3.80 18.03 -2.73
N ILE A 67 3.13 17.02 -3.26
CA ILE A 67 2.16 16.22 -2.53
C ILE A 67 2.78 14.86 -2.23
N ASN A 68 2.92 14.56 -0.94
CA ASN A 68 3.37 13.25 -0.48
C ASN A 68 2.17 12.30 -0.33
N ALA A 69 2.04 11.35 -1.24
CA ALA A 69 1.00 10.31 -1.25
C ALA A 69 1.63 8.91 -1.27
N THR A 70 2.70 8.71 -0.52
CA THR A 70 3.53 7.49 -0.58
C THR A 70 3.15 6.40 0.41
N TYR A 71 2.02 6.54 1.11
CA TYR A 71 1.48 5.54 2.03
C TYR A 71 2.49 5.08 3.10
N ALA A 72 2.97 3.83 3.05
CA ALA A 72 3.93 3.31 4.03
C ALA A 72 5.28 4.07 4.03
N ALA A 73 5.64 4.75 2.94
CA ALA A 73 6.85 5.53 2.81
C ALA A 73 6.67 7.03 3.18
N THR A 74 5.51 7.42 3.72
CA THR A 74 5.19 8.82 4.03
C THR A 74 6.29 9.48 4.87
N ASN A 75 6.75 8.86 5.95
CA ASN A 75 7.79 9.43 6.80
C ASN A 75 9.16 9.46 6.13
N ALA A 76 9.48 8.51 5.26
CA ALA A 76 10.72 8.53 4.50
C ALA A 76 10.78 9.77 3.59
N ILE A 77 9.68 10.09 2.92
CA ILE A 77 9.58 11.28 2.09
C ILE A 77 9.53 12.56 2.95
N ASN A 78 8.74 12.60 4.03
CA ASN A 78 8.70 13.74 4.93
C ASN A 78 10.11 14.11 5.44
N ARG A 79 10.93 13.12 5.77
CA ARG A 79 12.32 13.31 6.20
C ARG A 79 13.17 13.97 5.12
N LEU A 80 13.03 13.58 3.86
CA LEU A 80 13.76 14.21 2.74
C LEU A 80 13.40 15.68 2.56
N PHE A 81 12.16 16.05 2.86
CA PHE A 81 11.67 17.42 2.77
C PHE A 81 11.85 18.23 4.06
N GLY A 82 12.43 17.66 5.11
CA GLY A 82 12.53 18.33 6.41
C GLY A 82 11.17 18.59 7.07
N VAL A 83 10.13 17.89 6.64
CA VAL A 83 8.78 17.98 7.21
C VAL A 83 8.65 17.03 8.39
N ARG A 84 7.82 17.41 9.37
CA ARG A 84 7.57 16.59 10.56
C ARG A 84 7.12 15.18 10.18
N GLU A 85 7.77 14.20 10.76
CA GLU A 85 7.36 12.80 10.67
C GLU A 85 6.09 12.57 11.52
N LEU A 86 5.22 11.70 11.04
CA LEU A 86 3.98 11.32 11.71
C LEU A 86 4.21 10.13 12.64
N ASP A 87 3.48 10.08 13.74
CA ASP A 87 3.44 8.91 14.60
C ASP A 87 2.45 7.90 13.99
N LEU A 88 2.98 6.94 13.25
CA LEU A 88 2.21 5.92 12.52
C LEU A 88 2.50 4.54 13.10
N THR A 89 1.46 3.72 13.15
CA THR A 89 1.62 2.28 13.35
C THR A 89 1.70 1.60 12.00
N HIS A 90 2.75 0.82 11.79
CA HIS A 90 2.97 0.06 10.56
C HIS A 90 2.73 -1.42 10.84
N GLU A 91 2.02 -2.08 9.95
CA GLU A 91 1.69 -3.48 10.07
C GLU A 91 2.01 -4.24 8.79
N ILE A 92 2.55 -5.44 8.94
CA ILE A 92 2.59 -6.42 7.85
C ILE A 92 1.33 -7.26 7.96
N SER A 93 0.49 -7.17 6.94
CA SER A 93 -0.78 -7.88 6.88
C SER A 93 -0.79 -8.85 5.71
N GLU A 94 -1.44 -10.00 5.89
CA GLU A 94 -1.64 -11.01 4.86
C GLU A 94 -3.14 -11.26 4.71
N ILE A 95 -3.60 -11.29 3.47
CA ILE A 95 -4.98 -11.69 3.14
C ILE A 95 -4.90 -12.96 2.32
N ALA A 96 -5.54 -14.02 2.80
CA ALA A 96 -5.65 -15.27 2.07
C ALA A 96 -6.69 -15.15 0.95
N PHE A 97 -6.37 -15.67 -0.23
CA PHE A 97 -7.34 -15.82 -1.30
C PHE A 97 -7.80 -17.28 -1.35
N ILE A 98 -9.09 -17.46 -1.38
CA ILE A 98 -9.74 -18.78 -1.40
C ILE A 98 -10.77 -18.87 -2.52
N THR A 99 -11.17 -20.09 -2.85
CA THR A 99 -12.31 -20.36 -3.72
C THR A 99 -13.40 -21.08 -2.92
N SER A 100 -14.65 -20.72 -3.14
CA SER A 100 -15.78 -21.41 -2.55
C SER A 100 -17.00 -21.34 -3.46
N ARG A 101 -17.58 -22.51 -3.72
CA ARG A 101 -18.84 -22.60 -4.46
C ARG A 101 -20.06 -22.17 -3.61
N GLN A 102 -19.94 -22.24 -2.29
CA GLN A 102 -21.04 -21.95 -1.38
C GLN A 102 -21.30 -20.44 -1.25
N PHE A 103 -20.26 -19.64 -1.23
CA PHE A 103 -20.40 -18.20 -1.10
C PHE A 103 -20.72 -17.51 -2.43
N GLY A 104 -20.24 -18.06 -3.56
CA GLY A 104 -20.40 -17.41 -4.86
C GLY A 104 -19.92 -15.97 -4.84
N GLU A 105 -20.81 -15.05 -5.16
CA GLU A 105 -20.54 -13.58 -5.17
C GLU A 105 -20.97 -12.89 -3.85
N ARG A 106 -21.25 -13.66 -2.80
CA ARG A 106 -21.71 -13.11 -1.52
C ARG A 106 -20.53 -12.87 -0.59
N GLY A 107 -20.57 -11.74 0.10
CA GLY A 107 -19.69 -11.47 1.23
C GLY A 107 -20.33 -11.89 2.55
N LEU A 108 -19.49 -12.24 3.51
CA LEU A 108 -19.88 -12.46 4.90
C LEU A 108 -18.89 -11.72 5.80
N THR A 109 -19.42 -10.92 6.70
CA THR A 109 -18.62 -10.25 7.73
C THR A 109 -19.18 -10.57 9.10
N VAL A 110 -18.31 -11.01 10.00
CA VAL A 110 -18.62 -11.22 11.41
C VAL A 110 -18.25 -9.96 12.16
N MET A 111 -19.27 -9.21 12.62
CA MET A 111 -19.10 -7.90 13.27
C MET A 111 -18.81 -7.98 14.76
N ASP A 112 -19.01 -9.15 15.37
CA ASP A 112 -18.80 -9.38 16.78
C ASP A 112 -17.96 -10.64 16.99
N GLY A 113 -17.12 -10.65 18.02
CA GLY A 113 -16.23 -11.76 18.32
C GLY A 113 -14.95 -11.79 17.48
N ALA A 114 -14.81 -12.80 16.62
CA ALA A 114 -13.56 -13.05 15.88
C ALA A 114 -13.29 -12.06 14.71
N PHE A 115 -14.20 -11.17 14.40
CA PHE A 115 -14.07 -10.14 13.34
C PHE A 115 -13.48 -10.69 12.06
N GLY A 116 -14.08 -11.76 11.54
CA GLY A 116 -13.68 -12.39 10.29
C GLY A 116 -14.49 -11.88 9.10
N SER A 117 -13.89 -11.86 7.94
CA SER A 117 -14.55 -11.44 6.70
C SER A 117 -14.16 -12.35 5.54
N ILE A 118 -15.15 -12.74 4.76
CA ILE A 118 -14.99 -13.40 3.46
C ILE A 118 -15.69 -12.52 2.44
N MET A 119 -14.95 -11.96 1.49
CA MET A 119 -15.49 -11.00 0.53
C MET A 119 -15.07 -11.37 -0.90
N PRO A 120 -15.95 -11.22 -1.89
CA PRO A 120 -15.55 -11.33 -3.29
C PRO A 120 -14.40 -10.36 -3.61
N TYR A 121 -13.38 -10.83 -4.30
CA TYR A 121 -12.26 -10.02 -4.74
C TYR A 121 -12.44 -9.62 -6.20
N GLY A 122 -13.23 -8.59 -6.40
CA GLY A 122 -13.59 -8.09 -7.72
C GLY A 122 -14.18 -9.18 -8.61
N LEU A 123 -13.79 -9.19 -9.88
CA LEU A 123 -14.21 -10.17 -10.89
C LEU A 123 -13.25 -11.36 -11.01
N SER A 124 -12.33 -11.53 -10.07
CA SER A 124 -11.30 -12.58 -10.14
C SER A 124 -11.83 -14.00 -9.94
N GLY A 125 -13.04 -14.16 -9.42
CA GLY A 125 -13.58 -15.45 -8.97
C GLY A 125 -12.98 -15.94 -7.64
N LEU A 126 -12.14 -15.15 -7.01
CA LEU A 126 -11.57 -15.41 -5.69
C LEU A 126 -12.34 -14.67 -4.60
N LEU A 127 -12.24 -15.21 -3.41
CA LEU A 127 -12.71 -14.58 -2.18
C LEU A 127 -11.50 -14.21 -1.32
N SER A 128 -11.48 -13.00 -0.78
CA SER A 128 -10.52 -12.61 0.24
C SER A 128 -11.01 -13.07 1.60
N LEU A 129 -10.15 -13.72 2.36
CA LEU A 129 -10.39 -14.13 3.73
C LEU A 129 -9.49 -13.33 4.65
N SER A 130 -10.09 -12.62 5.58
CA SER A 130 -9.37 -11.83 6.59
C SER A 130 -9.96 -12.03 7.97
N SER A 131 -9.15 -11.84 8.98
CA SER A 131 -9.56 -11.81 10.38
C SER A 131 -8.63 -10.89 11.15
N VAL A 132 -9.18 -10.06 12.02
CA VAL A 132 -8.38 -9.12 12.82
C VAL A 132 -7.30 -9.86 13.62
N ALA A 133 -7.60 -11.05 14.13
CA ALA A 133 -6.65 -11.82 14.93
C ALA A 133 -5.51 -12.46 14.12
N TYR A 134 -5.72 -12.73 12.82
CA TYR A 134 -4.79 -13.53 12.01
C TYR A 134 -4.24 -12.82 10.79
N THR A 135 -4.81 -11.70 10.41
CA THR A 135 -4.39 -10.93 9.22
C THR A 135 -3.12 -10.12 9.50
N HIS A 136 -2.98 -9.59 10.72
CA HIS A 136 -1.83 -8.78 11.11
C HIS A 136 -0.76 -9.67 11.72
N HIS A 137 0.41 -9.72 11.08
CA HIS A 137 1.49 -10.61 11.50
C HIS A 137 2.55 -9.90 12.34
N LYS A 138 2.88 -8.67 11.97
CA LYS A 138 3.94 -7.89 12.61
C LYS A 138 3.54 -6.44 12.71
N ILE A 139 3.93 -5.81 13.80
CA ILE A 139 3.64 -4.41 14.10
C ILE A 139 4.97 -3.68 14.34
N SER A 140 5.11 -2.48 13.79
CA SER A 140 6.18 -1.54 14.10
C SER A 140 5.61 -0.19 14.46
N TYR A 141 6.10 0.38 15.56
CA TYR A 141 5.78 1.74 16.01
C TYR A 141 6.90 2.74 15.65
N ASP A 142 7.91 2.28 14.94
CA ASP A 142 8.97 3.15 14.47
C ASP A 142 8.44 4.11 13.40
N ARG A 143 8.90 5.35 13.41
CA ARG A 143 8.52 6.35 12.40
C ARG A 143 8.86 5.92 10.98
N LEU A 144 9.93 5.14 10.83
CA LEU A 144 10.21 4.36 9.62
C LEU A 144 9.99 2.90 9.97
N PRO A 145 9.11 2.18 9.26
CA PRO A 145 8.80 0.81 9.62
C PRO A 145 10.05 -0.06 9.59
N ARG A 146 10.25 -0.80 10.67
CA ARG A 146 11.31 -1.81 10.79
C ARG A 146 10.70 -3.08 11.32
N PHE A 147 10.96 -4.15 10.62
CA PHE A 147 10.51 -5.48 11.01
C PHE A 147 11.70 -6.43 11.11
N ASP A 148 11.70 -7.30 12.11
CA ASP A 148 12.80 -8.24 12.36
C ASP A 148 13.13 -9.12 11.15
N CYS A 149 12.13 -9.39 10.31
CA CYS A 149 12.30 -10.17 9.09
C CYS A 149 13.01 -9.40 7.96
N GLN A 150 13.20 -8.10 8.10
CA GLN A 150 13.83 -7.23 7.09
C GLN A 150 15.27 -6.91 7.48
N GLN A 151 16.03 -7.91 7.90
CA GLN A 151 17.44 -7.77 8.16
C GLN A 151 18.22 -7.69 6.82
N PRO A 152 19.38 -7.01 6.80
CA PRO A 152 20.18 -6.86 5.58
C PRO A 152 20.53 -8.18 4.88
N ASP A 153 20.61 -9.25 5.65
CA ASP A 153 21.02 -10.58 5.17
C ASP A 153 19.85 -11.47 4.73
N THR A 154 18.59 -11.04 4.92
CA THR A 154 17.44 -11.86 4.59
C THR A 154 17.02 -11.64 3.16
N ASP A 155 16.33 -10.83 2.68
CA ASP A 155 15.96 -10.65 1.28
C ASP A 155 16.12 -9.17 0.88
N PRO A 156 17.08 -8.83 0.01
CA PRO A 156 17.26 -7.46 -0.42
C PRO A 156 16.05 -6.90 -1.18
N ALA A 157 15.12 -7.75 -1.64
CA ALA A 157 13.90 -7.34 -2.30
C ALA A 157 12.79 -6.96 -1.30
N CYS A 158 12.86 -7.43 -0.05
CA CYS A 158 11.90 -7.09 0.98
C CYS A 158 12.28 -5.77 1.66
N ARG A 159 11.69 -4.69 1.20
CA ARG A 159 11.86 -3.36 1.79
C ARG A 159 10.57 -2.90 2.44
N PRO A 160 10.62 -2.02 3.46
CA PRO A 160 9.42 -1.42 4.05
C PRO A 160 8.50 -0.76 3.03
N GLU A 161 9.10 -0.16 1.99
CA GLU A 161 8.38 0.54 0.94
C GLU A 161 7.81 -0.39 -0.15
N ALA A 162 8.33 -1.59 -0.25
CA ALA A 162 7.91 -2.59 -1.22
C ALA A 162 8.09 -4.00 -0.63
N PRO A 163 7.16 -4.45 0.21
CA PRO A 163 7.22 -5.81 0.73
C PRO A 163 7.06 -6.78 -0.43
N GLY A 164 8.13 -7.51 -0.73
CA GLY A 164 8.10 -8.60 -1.67
C GLY A 164 7.32 -9.80 -1.13
N ILE A 165 7.09 -10.78 -1.97
CA ILE A 165 6.57 -12.07 -1.52
C ILE A 165 7.65 -12.72 -0.64
N CYS A 166 7.50 -12.57 0.66
CA CYS A 166 8.45 -13.08 1.64
C CYS A 166 7.89 -14.30 2.34
N THR A 167 8.54 -15.43 2.17
CA THR A 167 8.18 -16.66 2.89
C THR A 167 8.45 -16.58 4.39
N THR A 168 9.31 -15.66 4.83
CA THR A 168 9.64 -15.46 6.25
C THR A 168 8.52 -14.73 7.01
N CYS A 169 7.77 -13.86 6.34
CA CYS A 169 6.58 -13.22 6.91
C CYS A 169 5.36 -14.16 6.93
N GLN A 170 5.42 -15.20 6.14
CA GLN A 170 4.37 -16.21 6.13
C GLN A 170 4.41 -16.96 7.43
N ARG A 171 3.48 -16.69 8.26
CA ARG A 171 3.19 -17.45 9.44
C ARG A 171 3.99 -17.22 10.67
N ARG A 172 3.34 -16.75 11.62
CA ARG A 172 3.37 -17.46 12.93
C ARG A 172 2.14 -17.12 13.70
#